data_6e25b0a035638c33806acca66b4edd02
#
_entry.id   6e25b0a035638c33806acca66b4edd02
#
_cell.length_a   1.000
_cell.length_b   1.000
_cell.length_c   1.000
_cell.angle_alpha   90.00
_cell.angle_beta   90.00
_cell.angle_gamma   90.00
#
_symmetry.space_group_name_H-M   'P 1'
#
loop_
_entity.id
_entity.type
_entity.pdbx_description
1 polymer ?
#
loop_
_entity_poly.entity_id
_entity_poly.type
_entity_poly.pdbx_seq_one_letter_code
_entity_poly.pdbx_strand_id
1 'polypeptide(L)'
;MNYNFDEIIERRGTNAMNTDGFREYIFHAPPTMKFKYADDEFVRMWIADMEFAAPQEVVQAIKDRADQRIFGYTKVFDPEYYRAFSAWTNRRYGWTFEKEHLVTSPGIIPALYELIGHICRPDEKILI
;
A
#
# COMPACT_ATOMS: atom_id res chain seq x y z
N MET A 1 21.00 5.19 10.71
CA MET A 1 20.40 6.01 9.64
C MET A 1 19.39 6.94 10.29
N ASN A 2 19.46 8.23 10.03
CA ASN A 2 18.47 9.18 10.52
C ASN A 2 17.53 9.49 9.36
N TYR A 3 16.27 9.06 9.48
CA TYR A 3 15.21 9.45 8.56
C TYR A 3 14.57 10.75 9.05
N ASN A 4 14.29 11.66 8.14
CA ASN A 4 13.59 12.90 8.45
C ASN A 4 12.07 12.66 8.28
N PHE A 5 11.37 12.44 9.37
CA PHE A 5 9.91 12.28 9.36
C PHE A 5 9.15 13.61 9.46
N ASP A 6 9.85 14.74 9.64
CA ASP A 6 9.26 16.07 9.68
C ASP A 6 9.29 16.77 8.31
N GLU A 7 9.86 16.10 7.30
CA GLU A 7 9.87 16.61 5.92
C GLU A 7 8.46 16.68 5.36
N ILE A 8 8.04 17.87 4.93
CA ILE A 8 6.76 18.06 4.26
C ILE A 8 6.94 17.85 2.78
N ILE A 9 6.27 16.84 2.24
CA ILE A 9 6.28 16.53 0.81
C ILE A 9 4.98 17.00 0.19
N GLU A 10 5.07 17.92 -0.77
CA GLU A 10 3.89 18.39 -1.51
C GLU A 10 3.38 17.29 -2.45
N ARG A 11 2.13 16.91 -2.27
CA ARG A 11 1.48 15.86 -3.05
C ARG A 11 0.33 16.37 -3.93
N ARG A 12 -0.01 17.65 -3.86
CA ARG A 12 -1.05 18.26 -4.71
C ARG A 12 -0.62 18.23 -6.17
N GLY A 13 -1.54 17.88 -7.04
CA GLY A 13 -1.26 17.76 -8.48
C GLY A 13 -0.47 16.52 -8.89
N THR A 14 -0.31 15.54 -7.98
CA THR A 14 0.38 14.27 -8.27
C THR A 14 -0.59 13.12 -8.52
N ASN A 15 -1.89 13.35 -8.54
CA ASN A 15 -2.95 12.36 -8.53
C ASN A 15 -2.97 11.48 -7.26
N ALA A 16 -2.37 11.96 -6.18
CA ALA A 16 -2.43 11.26 -4.90
C ALA A 16 -3.87 11.24 -4.39
N MET A 17 -4.42 10.05 -4.19
CA MET A 17 -5.82 9.86 -3.80
C MET A 17 -6.16 10.63 -2.52
N ASN A 18 -5.25 10.62 -1.55
CA ASN A 18 -5.43 11.30 -0.27
C ASN A 18 -5.47 12.83 -0.39
N THR A 19 -4.83 13.39 -1.40
CA THR A 19 -4.70 14.85 -1.59
C THR A 19 -5.63 15.37 -2.68
N ASP A 20 -5.59 14.74 -3.86
CA ASP A 20 -6.32 15.23 -5.04
C ASP A 20 -7.68 14.55 -5.21
N GLY A 21 -7.86 13.33 -4.69
CA GLY A 21 -9.05 12.52 -4.92
C GLY A 21 -10.11 12.55 -3.82
N PHE A 22 -9.84 13.14 -2.66
CA PHE A 22 -10.71 13.02 -1.48
C PHE A 22 -12.11 13.63 -1.68
N ARG A 23 -12.24 14.70 -2.44
CA ARG A 23 -13.54 15.35 -2.70
C ARG A 23 -14.50 14.41 -3.43
N GLU A 24 -14.02 13.80 -4.50
CA GLU A 24 -14.82 12.88 -5.30
C GLU A 24 -15.04 11.56 -4.57
N TYR A 25 -13.99 10.99 -4.03
CA TYR A 25 -14.04 9.65 -3.44
C TYR A 25 -14.80 9.60 -2.11
N ILE A 26 -14.57 10.57 -1.21
CA ILE A 26 -15.21 10.58 0.11
C ILE A 26 -16.59 11.23 0.07
N PHE A 27 -16.69 12.38 -0.56
CA PHE A 27 -17.90 13.19 -0.52
C PHE A 27 -18.78 13.04 -1.74
N HIS A 28 -18.34 12.28 -2.76
CA HIS A 28 -18.99 12.20 -4.08
C HIS A 28 -19.31 13.59 -4.64
N ALA A 29 -18.44 14.56 -4.33
CA ALA A 29 -18.66 15.95 -4.59
C ALA A 29 -18.25 16.33 -6.01
N PRO A 30 -19.11 17.01 -6.80
CA PRO A 30 -18.69 17.57 -8.06
C PRO A 30 -17.62 18.66 -7.83
N PRO A 31 -16.76 18.95 -8.82
CA PRO A 31 -15.69 19.95 -8.69
C PRO A 31 -16.19 21.36 -8.28
N THR A 32 -17.45 21.65 -8.55
CA THR A 32 -18.09 22.93 -8.25
C THR A 32 -18.62 23.03 -6.81
N MET A 33 -18.67 21.93 -6.08
CA MET A 33 -19.15 21.94 -4.70
C MET A 33 -18.21 22.74 -3.80
N LYS A 34 -18.80 23.68 -3.08
CA LYS A 34 -18.06 24.49 -2.08
C LYS A 34 -18.17 23.83 -0.71
N PHE A 35 -17.03 23.67 -0.05
CA PHE A 35 -16.96 23.27 1.33
C PHE A 35 -16.79 24.50 2.23
N LYS A 36 -17.08 24.32 3.53
CA LYS A 36 -16.91 25.38 4.53
C LYS A 36 -15.43 25.76 4.72
N TYR A 37 -14.55 24.77 4.55
CA TYR A 37 -13.11 24.90 4.74
C TYR A 37 -12.38 24.78 3.42
N ALA A 38 -11.21 25.38 3.30
CA ALA A 38 -10.30 25.18 2.18
C ALA A 38 -9.69 23.77 2.22
N ASP A 39 -9.16 23.28 1.10
CA ASP A 39 -8.68 21.90 1.00
C ASP A 39 -7.48 21.60 1.88
N ASP A 40 -6.67 22.59 2.19
CA ASP A 40 -5.51 22.52 3.08
C ASP A 40 -5.87 22.59 4.56
N GLU A 41 -7.11 22.97 4.89
CA GLU A 41 -7.63 22.94 6.25
C GLU A 41 -8.20 21.57 6.67
N PHE A 42 -8.35 20.64 5.72
CA PHE A 42 -8.83 19.30 6.04
C PHE A 42 -7.72 18.40 6.61
N VAL A 43 -7.97 17.83 7.78
CA VAL A 43 -7.15 16.74 8.32
C VAL A 43 -7.65 15.41 7.73
N ARG A 44 -6.86 14.82 6.85
CA ARG A 44 -7.22 13.60 6.13
C ARG A 44 -6.84 12.37 6.94
N MET A 45 -7.83 11.59 7.38
CA MET A 45 -7.64 10.42 8.23
C MET A 45 -8.42 9.18 7.72
N TRP A 46 -8.68 9.09 6.42
CA TRP A 46 -9.58 8.09 5.85
C TRP A 46 -8.90 6.92 5.14
N ILE A 47 -7.67 7.09 4.73
CA ILE A 47 -6.89 6.06 4.03
C ILE A 47 -5.54 5.86 4.73
N ALA A 48 -5.09 4.61 4.82
CA ALA A 48 -3.81 4.26 5.41
C ALA A 48 -2.65 4.56 4.45
N ASP A 49 -2.55 5.82 4.04
CA ASP A 49 -1.53 6.36 3.14
C ASP A 49 -0.67 7.34 3.94
N MET A 50 0.56 6.95 4.22
CA MET A 50 1.46 7.75 5.06
C MET A 50 2.01 8.95 4.29
N GLU A 51 2.16 10.08 5.00
CA GLU A 51 2.73 11.32 4.48
C GLU A 51 4.27 11.36 4.59
N PHE A 52 4.90 10.31 5.08
CA PHE A 52 6.35 10.25 5.27
C PHE A 52 7.08 9.85 3.99
N ALA A 53 8.24 10.47 3.76
CA ALA A 53 9.13 10.06 2.70
C ALA A 53 9.54 8.59 2.82
N ALA A 54 9.54 7.87 1.71
CA ALA A 54 10.10 6.52 1.68
C ALA A 54 11.61 6.58 1.97
N PRO A 55 12.17 5.56 2.66
CA PRO A 55 13.61 5.45 2.87
C PRO A 55 14.38 5.56 1.56
N GLN A 56 15.53 6.26 1.59
CA GLN A 56 16.34 6.47 0.39
C GLN A 56 16.81 5.16 -0.25
N GLU A 57 17.03 4.13 0.57
CA GLU A 57 17.41 2.80 0.09
C GLU A 57 16.30 2.16 -0.76
N VAL A 58 15.03 2.37 -0.40
CA VAL A 58 13.88 1.90 -1.18
C VAL A 58 13.81 2.66 -2.51
N VAL A 59 13.93 3.98 -2.45
CA VAL A 59 13.92 4.84 -3.65
C VAL A 59 15.06 4.46 -4.59
N GLN A 60 16.27 4.24 -4.05
CA GLN A 60 17.43 3.85 -4.86
C GLN A 60 17.23 2.48 -5.52
N ALA A 61 16.73 1.50 -4.79
CA ALA A 61 16.46 0.17 -5.36
C ALA A 61 15.46 0.22 -6.52
N ILE A 62 14.44 1.10 -6.44
CA ILE A 62 13.49 1.32 -7.54
C ILE A 62 14.19 1.95 -8.74
N LYS A 63 15.05 2.95 -8.53
CA LYS A 63 15.81 3.60 -9.60
C LYS A 63 16.74 2.61 -10.29
N ASP A 64 17.51 1.83 -9.52
CA ASP A 64 18.43 0.82 -10.04
C ASP A 64 17.67 -0.22 -10.89
N ARG A 65 16.47 -0.60 -10.47
CA ARG A 65 15.61 -1.49 -11.26
C ARG A 65 15.11 -0.82 -12.54
N ALA A 66 14.73 0.44 -12.47
CA ALA A 66 14.28 1.20 -13.64
C ALA A 66 15.39 1.39 -14.68
N ASP A 67 16.63 1.58 -14.25
CA ASP A 67 17.79 1.75 -15.11
C ASP A 67 18.11 0.50 -15.95
N GLN A 68 17.63 -0.67 -15.56
CA GLN A 68 17.72 -1.88 -16.37
C GLN A 68 16.84 -1.83 -17.63
N ARG A 69 15.81 -1.00 -17.68
CA ARG A 69 14.91 -0.71 -18.82
C ARG A 69 14.17 -1.91 -19.41
N ILE A 70 14.22 -3.09 -18.78
CA ILE A 70 13.50 -4.29 -19.19
C ILE A 70 12.62 -4.74 -18.01
N PHE A 71 11.30 -4.71 -18.22
CA PHE A 71 10.29 -4.99 -17.20
C PHE A 71 9.46 -6.22 -17.56
N GLY A 72 10.13 -7.26 -18.07
CA GLY A 72 9.50 -8.53 -18.38
C GLY A 72 9.16 -9.35 -17.14
N TYR A 73 8.73 -10.59 -17.37
CA TYR A 73 8.40 -11.51 -16.29
C TYR A 73 9.56 -11.67 -15.30
N THR A 74 9.25 -11.53 -14.03
CA THR A 74 10.23 -11.62 -12.94
C THR A 74 9.91 -12.81 -12.06
N LYS A 75 10.95 -13.53 -11.65
CA LYS A 75 10.82 -14.62 -10.67
C LYS A 75 10.52 -14.02 -9.30
N VAL A 76 9.29 -14.20 -8.81
CA VAL A 76 8.82 -13.59 -7.56
C VAL A 76 9.37 -14.32 -6.33
N PHE A 77 9.59 -15.62 -6.41
CA PHE A 77 9.99 -16.45 -5.27
C PHE A 77 11.48 -16.78 -5.30
N ASP A 78 12.33 -15.77 -5.17
CA ASP A 78 13.71 -16.06 -4.87
C ASP A 78 13.90 -16.35 -3.36
N PRO A 79 14.97 -17.05 -2.98
CA PRO A 79 15.25 -17.36 -1.57
C PRO A 79 15.49 -16.09 -0.73
N GLU A 80 15.89 -14.98 -1.33
CA GLU A 80 16.15 -13.73 -0.64
C GLU A 80 14.88 -13.03 -0.22
N TYR A 81 13.87 -13.00 -1.08
CA TYR A 81 12.54 -12.48 -0.76
C TYR A 81 11.94 -13.20 0.46
N TYR A 82 11.94 -14.55 0.44
CA TYR A 82 11.47 -15.34 1.57
C TYR A 82 12.25 -15.05 2.85
N ARG A 83 13.59 -15.05 2.78
CA ARG A 83 14.43 -14.76 3.96
C ARG A 83 14.15 -13.39 4.54
N ALA A 84 14.03 -12.35 3.70
CA ALA A 84 13.76 -10.99 4.15
C ALA A 84 12.40 -10.90 4.87
N PHE A 85 11.36 -11.49 4.29
CA PHE A 85 10.01 -11.46 4.85
C PHE A 85 9.92 -12.31 6.13
N SER A 86 10.43 -13.54 6.13
CA SER A 86 10.48 -14.44 7.29
C SER A 86 11.27 -13.83 8.46
N ALA A 87 12.42 -13.22 8.19
CA ALA A 87 13.20 -12.53 9.20
C ALA A 87 12.45 -11.33 9.81
N TRP A 88 11.70 -10.60 8.99
CA TRP A 88 10.89 -9.47 9.45
C TRP A 88 9.73 -9.91 10.35
N THR A 89 8.96 -10.93 9.94
CA THR A 89 7.83 -11.46 10.71
C THR A 89 8.29 -12.05 12.03
N ASN A 90 9.40 -12.79 12.01
CA ASN A 90 9.97 -13.34 13.23
C ASN A 90 10.41 -12.24 14.21
N ARG A 91 11.13 -11.22 13.72
CA ARG A 91 11.60 -10.11 14.57
C ARG A 91 10.45 -9.27 15.14
N ARG A 92 9.38 -9.07 14.39
CA ARG A 92 8.26 -8.19 14.78
C ARG A 92 7.19 -8.90 15.60
N TYR A 93 6.93 -10.16 15.29
CA TYR A 93 5.76 -10.89 15.80
C TYR A 93 6.11 -12.25 16.40
N GLY A 94 7.39 -12.69 16.37
CA GLY A 94 7.76 -14.04 16.75
C GLY A 94 7.16 -15.11 15.84
N TRP A 95 6.73 -14.73 14.65
CA TRP A 95 6.05 -15.61 13.71
C TRP A 95 7.01 -16.16 12.69
N THR A 96 7.03 -17.50 12.55
CA THR A 96 7.79 -18.24 11.55
C THR A 96 6.85 -19.06 10.69
N PHE A 97 7.21 -19.27 9.43
CA PHE A 97 6.46 -20.06 8.48
C PHE A 97 7.41 -20.66 7.43
N GLU A 98 7.00 -21.77 6.81
CA GLU A 98 7.77 -22.39 5.74
C GLU A 98 7.52 -21.65 4.41
N LYS A 99 8.50 -21.76 3.49
CA LYS A 99 8.45 -21.07 2.20
C LYS A 99 7.17 -21.40 1.42
N GLU A 100 6.71 -22.63 1.51
CA GLU A 100 5.54 -23.16 0.84
C GLU A 100 4.22 -22.52 1.31
N HIS A 101 4.24 -21.90 2.51
CA HIS A 101 3.08 -21.18 3.05
C HIS A 101 2.99 -19.72 2.54
N LEU A 102 4.02 -19.27 1.80
CA LEU A 102 4.04 -17.92 1.26
C LEU A 102 3.38 -17.86 -0.11
N VAL A 103 2.20 -17.27 -0.16
CA VAL A 103 1.42 -17.05 -1.39
C VAL A 103 1.32 -15.55 -1.63
N THR A 104 1.56 -15.13 -2.87
CA THR A 104 1.44 -13.72 -3.25
C THR A 104 0.10 -13.45 -3.93
N SER A 105 -0.44 -12.27 -3.67
CA SER A 105 -1.63 -11.76 -4.35
C SER A 105 -1.34 -10.35 -4.88
N PRO A 106 -2.00 -9.91 -5.97
CA PRO A 106 -1.83 -8.55 -6.50
C PRO A 106 -2.37 -7.44 -5.58
N GLY A 107 -3.03 -7.82 -4.48
CA GLY A 107 -3.54 -6.88 -3.49
C GLY A 107 -4.44 -7.57 -2.46
N ILE A 108 -4.79 -6.84 -1.40
CA ILE A 108 -5.63 -7.36 -0.32
C ILE A 108 -7.05 -7.68 -0.82
N ILE A 109 -7.66 -6.80 -1.60
CA ILE A 109 -9.03 -7.01 -2.10
C ILE A 109 -9.13 -8.25 -3.00
N PRO A 110 -8.26 -8.47 -4.00
CA PRO A 110 -8.23 -9.73 -4.75
C PRO A 110 -8.03 -10.96 -3.86
N ALA A 111 -7.13 -10.87 -2.88
CA ALA A 111 -6.92 -11.98 -1.94
C ALA A 111 -8.16 -12.31 -1.11
N LEU A 112 -8.84 -11.29 -0.60
CA LEU A 112 -10.10 -11.47 0.14
C LEU A 112 -11.20 -12.07 -0.73
N TYR A 113 -11.32 -11.63 -1.97
CA TYR A 113 -12.30 -12.15 -2.90
C TYR A 113 -12.12 -13.67 -3.13
N GLU A 114 -10.90 -14.09 -3.42
CA GLU A 114 -10.56 -15.50 -3.61
C GLU A 114 -10.77 -16.32 -2.32
N LEU A 115 -10.30 -15.83 -1.18
CA LEU A 115 -10.44 -16.52 0.09
C LEU A 115 -11.91 -16.71 0.49
N ILE A 116 -12.71 -15.66 0.36
CA ILE A 116 -14.15 -15.71 0.66
C ILE A 116 -14.84 -16.73 -0.24
N GLY A 117 -14.56 -16.69 -1.54
CA GLY A 117 -15.16 -17.62 -2.51
C GLY A 117 -14.82 -19.09 -2.26
N HIS A 118 -13.69 -19.37 -1.58
CA HIS A 118 -13.27 -20.73 -1.25
C HIS A 118 -13.69 -21.21 0.14
N ILE A 119 -13.79 -20.30 1.10
CA ILE A 119 -14.03 -20.63 2.52
C ILE A 119 -15.52 -20.55 2.86
N CYS A 120 -16.25 -19.56 2.31
CA CYS A 120 -17.63 -19.31 2.67
C CYS A 120 -18.60 -19.98 1.68
N ARG A 121 -19.70 -20.51 2.22
CA ARG A 121 -20.83 -20.99 1.41
C ARG A 121 -21.73 -19.81 1.02
N PRO A 122 -22.56 -19.96 -0.04
CA PRO A 122 -23.41 -18.86 -0.53
C PRO A 122 -24.41 -18.28 0.47
N ASP A 123 -24.77 -19.02 1.50
CA ASP A 123 -25.73 -18.65 2.55
C ASP A 123 -25.06 -18.19 3.86
N GLU A 124 -23.74 -18.27 3.94
CA GLU A 124 -22.98 -17.81 5.10
C GLU A 124 -22.76 -16.30 5.06
N LYS A 125 -22.60 -15.71 6.24
CA LYS A 125 -22.38 -14.27 6.42
C LYS A 125 -20.99 -14.02 6.94
N ILE A 126 -20.40 -12.95 6.47
CA ILE A 126 -19.11 -12.45 6.95
C ILE A 126 -19.39 -11.25 7.85
N LEU A 127 -18.81 -11.28 9.04
CA LEU A 127 -18.83 -10.12 9.92
C LEU A 127 -17.65 -9.19 9.55
N ILE A 128 -17.96 -7.95 9.25
CA ILE A 128 -16.98 -6.88 8.95
C ILE A 128 -17.20 -5.70 9.89
#